data_9ba12ed607ea5eecd08cc885f5006205
#
_entry.id   9ba12ed607ea5eecd08cc885f5006205
#
_cell.length_a   1.000
_cell.length_b   1.000
_cell.length_c   1.000
_cell.angle_alpha   90.00
_cell.angle_beta   90.00
_cell.angle_gamma   90.00
#
_symmetry.space_group_name_H-M   'P 1'
#
loop_
_entity.id
_entity.type
_entity.pdbx_description
1 polymer ?
#
loop_
_entity_poly.entity_id
_entity_poly.type
_entity_poly.pdbx_seq_one_letter_code
_entity_poly.pdbx_strand_id
1 'polypeptide(L)'
;MKKGLFVVLVLVLVVAFAASAIYLAAYFTDSAKSQMADNDRADKVSQMRQEYTESQTTQATETTEPQATAGADPTETSFNPYGTPGVSGYEDEYFTPDELEPENIPERPVLQSGSDLLPWYQELHDENPDMIGWLEIQDSKINYPVMQTSLDNPNYYLYRDFDKNESYRGCIYAREECDVFKPSDNITLFGHNMKDGSMFAYLGNYYNKSTWEENPLIFFDTLTESHVYKIFAVFKTSGTDGVGFAYHLMADAENEEEFNQFVATCKELAFYDTGITPVYGDKLLCLSTCEYTIDNGRFVVAAVRIT
;
A
#
# COMPACT_ATOMS: atom_id res chain seq x y z
N MET A 1 -23.30 -58.83 -1.50
CA MET A 1 -23.57 -57.38 -1.64
C MET A 1 -22.62 -56.49 -0.81
N LYS A 2 -22.31 -56.76 0.46
CA LYS A 2 -21.47 -55.87 1.29
C LYS A 2 -20.00 -55.68 0.80
N LYS A 3 -19.35 -56.70 0.24
CA LYS A 3 -17.97 -56.62 -0.26
C LYS A 3 -17.85 -55.77 -1.53
N GLY A 4 -18.78 -55.85 -2.47
CA GLY A 4 -18.78 -55.03 -3.69
C GLY A 4 -18.99 -53.55 -3.40
N LEU A 5 -19.91 -53.19 -2.49
CA LEU A 5 -20.17 -51.84 -2.07
C LEU A 5 -18.92 -51.23 -1.40
N PHE A 6 -18.20 -52.00 -0.59
CA PHE A 6 -16.96 -51.57 0.07
C PHE A 6 -15.87 -51.25 -0.97
N VAL A 7 -15.67 -52.10 -1.96
CA VAL A 7 -14.68 -51.87 -3.03
C VAL A 7 -15.01 -50.61 -3.82
N VAL A 8 -16.29 -50.38 -4.17
CA VAL A 8 -16.71 -49.14 -4.85
C VAL A 8 -16.45 -47.91 -4.00
N LEU A 9 -16.76 -47.97 -2.69
CA LEU A 9 -16.50 -46.86 -1.78
C LEU A 9 -15.00 -46.51 -1.70
N VAL A 10 -14.14 -47.52 -1.59
CA VAL A 10 -12.68 -47.32 -1.56
C VAL A 10 -12.18 -46.72 -2.87
N LEU A 11 -12.67 -47.15 -4.01
CA LEU A 11 -12.30 -46.59 -5.32
C LEU A 11 -12.71 -45.10 -5.42
N VAL A 12 -13.92 -44.75 -4.97
CA VAL A 12 -14.39 -43.37 -4.96
C VAL A 12 -13.49 -42.51 -4.08
N LEU A 13 -13.11 -42.98 -2.89
CA LEU A 13 -12.20 -42.25 -1.97
C LEU A 13 -10.81 -42.09 -2.60
N VAL A 14 -10.26 -43.11 -3.26
CA VAL A 14 -8.95 -43.00 -3.94
C VAL A 14 -8.99 -42.00 -5.08
N VAL A 15 -10.05 -41.96 -5.88
CA VAL A 15 -10.22 -40.99 -6.96
C VAL A 15 -10.37 -39.60 -6.40
N ALA A 16 -11.18 -39.40 -5.34
CA ALA A 16 -11.33 -38.08 -4.68
C ALA A 16 -10.01 -37.58 -4.08
N PHE A 17 -9.24 -38.47 -3.44
CA PHE A 17 -7.93 -38.15 -2.91
C PHE A 17 -6.93 -37.73 -4.00
N ALA A 18 -6.89 -38.53 -5.11
CA ALA A 18 -6.02 -38.20 -6.25
C ALA A 18 -6.39 -36.85 -6.89
N ALA A 19 -7.69 -36.59 -7.09
CA ALA A 19 -8.17 -35.32 -7.61
C ALA A 19 -7.80 -34.14 -6.69
N SER A 20 -7.95 -34.30 -5.36
CA SER A 20 -7.56 -33.30 -4.39
C SER A 20 -6.04 -33.05 -4.38
N ALA A 21 -5.23 -34.09 -4.52
CA ALA A 21 -3.77 -33.97 -4.59
C ALA A 21 -3.32 -33.23 -5.86
N ILE A 22 -3.94 -33.54 -7.01
CA ILE A 22 -3.68 -32.83 -8.28
C ILE A 22 -4.07 -31.34 -8.15
N TYR A 23 -5.24 -31.07 -7.59
CA TYR A 23 -5.71 -29.69 -7.37
C TYR A 23 -4.75 -28.89 -6.47
N LEU A 24 -4.31 -29.47 -5.34
CA LEU A 24 -3.35 -28.86 -4.46
C LEU A 24 -1.99 -28.62 -5.13
N ALA A 25 -1.50 -29.58 -5.89
CA ALA A 25 -0.25 -29.42 -6.64
C ALA A 25 -0.35 -28.28 -7.67
N ALA A 26 -1.46 -28.19 -8.42
CA ALA A 26 -1.71 -27.11 -9.36
C ALA A 26 -1.78 -25.75 -8.64
N TYR A 27 -2.51 -25.67 -7.52
CA TYR A 27 -2.61 -24.46 -6.70
C TYR A 27 -1.24 -23.94 -6.23
N PHE A 28 -0.41 -24.82 -5.64
CA PHE A 28 0.92 -24.43 -5.16
C PHE A 28 1.87 -24.06 -6.31
N THR A 29 1.76 -24.74 -7.46
CA THR A 29 2.58 -24.42 -8.64
C THR A 29 2.21 -23.06 -9.22
N ASP A 30 0.92 -22.76 -9.32
CA ASP A 30 0.42 -21.47 -9.81
C ASP A 30 0.82 -20.33 -8.87
N SER A 31 0.61 -20.50 -7.56
CA SER A 31 1.02 -19.53 -6.55
C SER A 31 2.52 -19.25 -6.59
N ALA A 32 3.35 -20.28 -6.69
CA ALA A 32 4.80 -20.12 -6.76
C ALA A 32 5.25 -19.40 -8.04
N LYS A 33 4.63 -19.72 -9.19
CA LYS A 33 4.92 -19.08 -10.47
C LYS A 33 4.56 -17.58 -10.45
N SER A 34 3.36 -17.25 -9.99
CA SER A 34 2.92 -15.85 -9.88
C SER A 34 3.82 -15.06 -8.91
N GLN A 35 4.23 -15.66 -7.78
CA GLN A 35 5.15 -15.01 -6.84
C GLN A 35 6.54 -14.78 -7.45
N MET A 36 7.08 -15.72 -8.22
CA MET A 36 8.34 -15.53 -8.93
C MET A 36 8.24 -14.36 -9.91
N ALA A 37 7.17 -14.31 -10.71
CA ALA A 37 6.96 -13.22 -11.65
C ALA A 37 6.83 -11.85 -10.96
N ASP A 38 6.13 -11.77 -9.81
CA ASP A 38 6.04 -10.53 -9.03
C ASP A 38 7.41 -10.11 -8.46
N ASN A 39 8.20 -11.06 -7.96
CA ASN A 39 9.56 -10.79 -7.48
C ASN A 39 10.47 -10.30 -8.62
N ASP A 40 10.42 -10.94 -9.79
CA ASP A 40 11.20 -10.54 -10.96
C ASP A 40 10.84 -9.10 -11.40
N ARG A 41 9.55 -8.73 -11.35
CA ARG A 41 9.10 -7.35 -11.62
C ARG A 41 9.62 -6.36 -10.57
N ALA A 42 9.57 -6.74 -9.29
CA ALA A 42 10.07 -5.91 -8.19
C ALA A 42 11.59 -5.67 -8.28
N ASP A 43 12.36 -6.72 -8.59
CA ASP A 43 13.79 -6.63 -8.80
C ASP A 43 14.12 -5.71 -9.98
N LYS A 44 13.37 -5.84 -11.08
CA LYS A 44 13.52 -4.99 -12.27
C LYS A 44 13.25 -3.52 -11.96
N VAL A 45 12.15 -3.21 -11.27
CA VAL A 45 11.82 -1.83 -10.85
C VAL A 45 12.91 -1.27 -9.96
N SER A 46 13.40 -2.03 -8.99
CA SER A 46 14.46 -1.63 -8.07
C SER A 46 15.77 -1.33 -8.82
N GLN A 47 16.14 -2.19 -9.76
CA GLN A 47 17.34 -1.98 -10.60
C GLN A 47 17.20 -0.71 -11.45
N MET A 48 16.07 -0.51 -12.12
CA MET A 48 15.87 0.66 -12.98
C MET A 48 15.85 1.97 -12.17
N ARG A 49 15.28 1.96 -10.95
CA ARG A 49 15.35 3.11 -10.03
C ARG A 49 16.78 3.44 -9.65
N GLN A 50 17.59 2.43 -9.35
CA GLN A 50 19.00 2.62 -9.01
C GLN A 50 19.79 3.19 -10.20
N GLU A 51 19.67 2.61 -11.39
CA GLU A 51 20.33 3.08 -12.62
C GLU A 51 19.95 4.54 -12.93
N TYR A 52 18.68 4.91 -12.77
CA TYR A 52 18.22 6.28 -12.95
C TYR A 52 18.88 7.23 -11.95
N THR A 53 18.92 6.89 -10.66
CA THR A 53 19.55 7.70 -9.60
C THR A 53 21.05 7.90 -9.86
N GLU A 54 21.76 6.83 -10.25
CA GLU A 54 23.19 6.89 -10.59
C GLU A 54 23.44 7.79 -11.81
N SER A 55 22.58 7.74 -12.83
CA SER A 55 22.68 8.57 -14.03
C SER A 55 22.50 10.06 -13.70
N GLN A 56 21.59 10.42 -12.83
CA GLN A 56 21.36 11.80 -12.39
C GLN A 56 22.54 12.33 -11.56
N THR A 57 23.10 11.52 -10.67
CA THR A 57 24.26 11.88 -9.85
C THR A 57 25.49 12.13 -10.73
N THR A 58 25.70 11.32 -11.78
CA THR A 58 26.82 11.49 -12.73
C THR A 58 26.69 12.77 -13.54
N GLN A 59 25.48 13.11 -14.01
CA GLN A 59 25.22 14.37 -14.74
C GLN A 59 25.43 15.61 -13.86
N ALA A 60 25.03 15.55 -12.59
CA ALA A 60 25.23 16.64 -11.65
C ALA A 60 26.73 16.90 -11.36
N THR A 61 27.55 15.86 -11.39
CA THR A 61 29.00 15.97 -11.14
C THR A 61 29.75 16.53 -12.34
N GLU A 62 29.29 16.28 -13.57
CA GLU A 62 29.92 16.84 -14.80
C GLU A 62 29.63 18.32 -15.03
N THR A 63 28.59 18.88 -14.37
CA THR A 63 28.17 20.28 -14.55
C THR A 63 28.83 21.25 -13.54
N THR A 64 29.66 20.76 -12.60
CA THR A 64 30.34 21.58 -11.58
C THR A 64 31.84 21.62 -11.83
N GLU A 65 32.30 22.43 -12.81
CA GLU A 65 33.65 23.01 -12.74
C GLU A 65 33.60 24.22 -11.79
N PRO A 66 34.59 24.39 -10.90
CA PRO A 66 34.50 25.37 -9.82
C PRO A 66 34.89 26.76 -10.32
N GLN A 67 33.95 27.67 -10.41
CA GLN A 67 34.23 29.10 -10.47
C GLN A 67 34.41 29.65 -9.06
N ALA A 68 35.67 29.85 -8.66
CA ALA A 68 36.04 30.49 -7.40
C ALA A 68 35.65 31.96 -7.40
N THR A 69 34.81 32.36 -6.46
CA THR A 69 34.75 33.74 -5.99
C THR A 69 34.59 33.77 -4.47
N ALA A 70 35.38 34.66 -3.90
CA ALA A 70 35.66 34.84 -2.48
C ALA A 70 34.52 35.43 -1.64
N GLY A 71 34.45 34.96 -0.39
CA GLY A 71 34.28 35.76 0.79
C GLY A 71 32.92 36.41 1.09
N ALA A 72 32.20 35.87 2.07
CA ALA A 72 31.45 36.68 3.05
C ALA A 72 31.25 35.88 4.34
N ASP A 73 31.53 36.53 5.43
CA ASP A 73 31.59 36.18 6.84
C ASP A 73 30.21 35.75 7.40
N PRO A 74 30.08 34.73 8.27
CA PRO A 74 28.83 34.36 8.89
C PRO A 74 28.61 35.15 10.17
N THR A 75 27.57 35.95 10.20
CA THR A 75 27.04 36.52 11.46
C THR A 75 26.04 35.54 12.10
N GLU A 76 26.45 35.01 13.23
CA GLU A 76 25.61 34.31 14.19
C GLU A 76 24.38 35.11 14.60
N THR A 77 23.19 34.52 14.51
CA THR A 77 22.05 34.93 15.36
C THR A 77 21.52 33.72 16.10
N SER A 78 21.89 33.71 17.38
CA SER A 78 21.36 32.82 18.41
C SER A 78 19.84 33.01 18.54
N PHE A 79 19.07 31.96 18.32
CA PHE A 79 17.67 31.87 18.71
C PHE A 79 17.52 30.89 19.87
N ASN A 80 16.98 31.39 20.98
CA ASN A 80 16.74 30.62 22.21
C ASN A 80 15.27 30.17 22.28
N PRO A 81 14.96 28.88 22.32
CA PRO A 81 13.59 28.39 22.40
C PRO A 81 13.22 27.86 23.80
N TYR A 82 13.33 28.68 24.85
CA TYR A 82 12.74 28.36 26.15
C TYR A 82 11.88 29.49 26.68
N GLY A 83 10.58 29.41 26.45
CA GLY A 83 9.52 30.17 27.10
C GLY A 83 8.66 29.25 27.98
N THR A 84 8.70 29.53 29.25
CA THR A 84 7.99 29.12 30.47
C THR A 84 6.72 28.27 30.38
N PRO A 85 6.51 27.39 31.41
CA PRO A 85 5.38 26.45 31.49
C PRO A 85 4.15 27.07 32.17
N GLY A 86 2.99 26.71 31.72
CA GLY A 86 1.75 26.96 32.43
C GLY A 86 0.51 26.57 31.63
N VAL A 87 -0.26 25.68 32.26
CA VAL A 87 -1.67 25.38 32.12
C VAL A 87 -1.99 24.08 31.34
N SER A 88 -2.43 23.11 32.15
CA SER A 88 -3.05 21.86 31.74
C SER A 88 -4.33 22.13 30.91
N GLY A 89 -4.37 21.57 29.75
CA GLY A 89 -5.51 21.32 28.93
C GLY A 89 -5.09 20.22 27.98
N TYR A 90 -5.83 19.15 27.93
CA TYR A 90 -5.69 18.14 26.88
C TYR A 90 -6.17 18.83 25.59
N GLU A 91 -5.26 19.50 24.89
CA GLU A 91 -5.42 19.88 23.50
C GLU A 91 -4.86 18.71 22.69
N ASP A 92 -5.72 18.08 21.90
CA ASP A 92 -5.28 17.16 20.86
C ASP A 92 -4.29 17.93 19.98
N GLU A 93 -3.02 17.54 20.02
CA GLU A 93 -1.97 18.08 19.15
C GLU A 93 -2.31 17.63 17.73
N TYR A 94 -2.90 18.52 16.94
CA TYR A 94 -3.09 18.33 15.51
C TYR A 94 -1.73 18.48 14.83
N PHE A 95 -1.13 17.37 14.43
CA PHE A 95 0.06 17.41 13.59
C PHE A 95 -0.35 17.73 12.15
N THR A 96 0.20 18.79 11.60
CA THR A 96 0.10 19.07 10.17
C THR A 96 0.99 18.10 9.38
N PRO A 97 0.73 17.83 8.08
CA PRO A 97 1.59 16.98 7.26
C PRO A 97 3.06 17.36 7.29
N ASP A 98 3.38 18.66 7.35
CA ASP A 98 4.76 19.18 7.43
C ASP A 98 5.47 18.81 8.76
N GLU A 99 4.71 18.50 9.83
CA GLU A 99 5.24 18.06 11.14
C GLU A 99 5.40 16.53 11.20
N LEU A 100 4.93 15.81 10.17
CA LEU A 100 4.98 14.36 10.09
C LEU A 100 6.20 13.84 9.33
N GLU A 101 7.13 14.71 8.91
CA GLU A 101 8.34 14.28 8.21
C GLU A 101 9.16 13.35 9.12
N PRO A 102 9.27 12.05 8.78
CA PRO A 102 10.16 11.18 9.51
C PRO A 102 11.60 11.57 9.22
N GLU A 103 12.46 11.60 10.23
CA GLU A 103 13.89 11.94 10.13
C GLU A 103 14.69 11.10 9.12
N ASN A 104 14.11 10.04 8.56
CA ASN A 104 14.73 9.09 7.63
C ASN A 104 13.77 8.58 6.55
N ILE A 105 13.13 9.46 5.78
CA ILE A 105 12.48 9.01 4.54
C ILE A 105 13.60 8.64 3.55
N PRO A 106 13.66 7.40 3.03
CA PRO A 106 14.61 7.06 1.99
C PRO A 106 14.45 7.99 0.79
N GLU A 107 15.56 8.58 0.34
CA GLU A 107 15.53 9.38 -0.89
C GLU A 107 15.02 8.51 -2.05
N ARG A 108 13.93 8.96 -2.67
CA ARG A 108 13.40 8.37 -3.89
C ARG A 108 13.66 9.32 -5.04
N PRO A 109 13.99 8.81 -6.23
CA PRO A 109 14.17 9.66 -7.39
C PRO A 109 12.86 10.37 -7.70
N VAL A 110 12.93 11.70 -7.78
CA VAL A 110 11.79 12.56 -8.14
C VAL A 110 11.99 13.01 -9.58
N LEU A 111 11.04 12.72 -10.47
CA LEU A 111 11.00 13.34 -11.77
C LEU A 111 10.56 14.80 -11.63
N GLN A 112 11.24 15.68 -12.35
CA GLN A 112 10.74 17.06 -12.49
C GLN A 112 9.41 17.02 -13.26
N SER A 113 8.41 17.66 -12.69
CA SER A 113 7.03 17.76 -13.17
C SER A 113 6.91 17.81 -14.70
N GLY A 114 6.35 16.77 -15.28
CA GLY A 114 6.02 16.63 -16.70
C GLY A 114 5.18 15.39 -16.89
N SER A 115 4.33 15.35 -17.88
CA SER A 115 3.32 14.31 -18.18
C SER A 115 3.89 12.91 -18.50
N ASP A 116 5.18 12.67 -18.27
CA ASP A 116 5.84 11.44 -18.64
C ASP A 116 5.80 10.44 -17.50
N LEU A 117 5.62 9.16 -17.84
CA LEU A 117 5.66 8.07 -16.86
C LEU A 117 7.05 8.00 -16.20
N LEU A 118 7.06 7.59 -14.93
CA LEU A 118 8.31 7.25 -14.24
C LEU A 118 9.02 6.16 -15.06
N PRO A 119 10.30 6.35 -15.45
CA PRO A 119 10.97 5.49 -16.43
C PRO A 119 10.96 4.01 -16.06
N TRP A 120 11.01 3.71 -14.76
CA TRP A 120 11.01 2.34 -14.26
C TRP A 120 9.64 1.64 -14.31
N TYR A 121 8.55 2.36 -14.64
CA TYR A 121 7.22 1.79 -14.83
C TYR A 121 6.79 1.69 -16.29
N GLN A 122 7.50 2.36 -17.21
CA GLN A 122 7.10 2.43 -18.61
C GLN A 122 6.89 1.05 -19.24
N GLU A 123 7.87 0.16 -19.11
CA GLU A 123 7.81 -1.18 -19.71
C GLU A 123 6.66 -2.01 -19.11
N LEU A 124 6.48 -1.98 -17.79
CA LEU A 124 5.39 -2.70 -17.13
C LEU A 124 4.02 -2.17 -17.51
N HIS A 125 3.88 -0.85 -17.64
CA HIS A 125 2.62 -0.25 -18.09
C HIS A 125 2.35 -0.56 -19.57
N ASP A 126 3.38 -0.65 -20.42
CA ASP A 126 3.22 -1.08 -21.82
C ASP A 126 2.79 -2.55 -21.92
N GLU A 127 3.28 -3.43 -21.00
CA GLU A 127 2.86 -4.83 -20.89
C GLU A 127 1.40 -4.95 -20.41
N ASN A 128 1.01 -4.15 -19.40
CA ASN A 128 -0.36 -4.12 -18.89
C ASN A 128 -0.83 -2.70 -18.55
N PRO A 129 -1.60 -2.06 -19.45
CA PRO A 129 -2.11 -0.69 -19.25
C PRO A 129 -3.10 -0.52 -18.09
N ASP A 130 -3.56 -1.60 -17.46
CA ASP A 130 -4.40 -1.52 -16.24
C ASP A 130 -3.56 -1.23 -14.98
N MET A 131 -2.21 -1.20 -15.10
CA MET A 131 -1.32 -0.79 -14.03
C MET A 131 -1.45 0.71 -13.79
N ILE A 132 -1.68 1.10 -12.53
CA ILE A 132 -1.85 2.49 -12.11
C ILE A 132 -0.75 2.98 -11.16
N GLY A 133 0.08 2.10 -10.66
CA GLY A 133 1.14 2.45 -9.72
C GLY A 133 1.84 1.26 -9.11
N TRP A 134 2.60 1.52 -8.04
CA TRP A 134 3.42 0.54 -7.33
C TRP A 134 3.35 0.75 -5.83
N LEU A 135 3.09 -0.31 -5.08
CA LEU A 135 2.99 -0.29 -3.63
C LEU A 135 4.16 -1.03 -3.00
N GLU A 136 4.80 -0.41 -2.01
CA GLU A 136 5.89 -1.00 -1.25
C GLU A 136 5.77 -0.69 0.24
N ILE A 137 6.00 -1.70 1.09
CA ILE A 137 6.25 -1.54 2.52
C ILE A 137 7.60 -2.18 2.81
N GLN A 138 8.55 -1.39 3.31
CA GLN A 138 9.90 -1.87 3.61
C GLN A 138 9.88 -3.00 4.63
N ASP A 139 10.91 -3.84 4.61
CA ASP A 139 11.04 -5.01 5.50
C ASP A 139 9.84 -5.97 5.48
N SER A 140 9.09 -5.96 4.37
CA SER A 140 7.96 -6.84 4.13
C SER A 140 8.02 -7.47 2.74
N LYS A 141 7.06 -8.36 2.44
CA LYS A 141 6.86 -8.88 1.08
C LYS A 141 5.99 -7.98 0.20
N ILE A 142 5.47 -6.87 0.74
CA ILE A 142 4.62 -5.96 -0.04
C ILE A 142 5.53 -5.09 -0.91
N ASN A 143 5.64 -5.49 -2.18
CA ASN A 143 6.39 -4.82 -3.22
C ASN A 143 5.78 -5.25 -4.57
N TYR A 144 4.65 -4.62 -4.94
CA TYR A 144 3.76 -5.10 -5.99
C TYR A 144 3.26 -3.98 -6.91
N PRO A 145 3.03 -4.29 -8.21
CA PRO A 145 2.23 -3.42 -9.06
C PRO A 145 0.80 -3.28 -8.50
N VAL A 146 0.22 -2.10 -8.68
CA VAL A 146 -1.18 -1.82 -8.34
C VAL A 146 -1.97 -1.70 -9.62
N MET A 147 -3.07 -2.45 -9.69
CA MET A 147 -3.93 -2.54 -10.86
C MET A 147 -5.25 -1.82 -10.62
N GLN A 148 -5.92 -1.40 -11.70
CA GLN A 148 -7.29 -0.90 -11.62
C GLN A 148 -8.02 -1.23 -12.93
N THR A 149 -9.30 -1.58 -12.81
CA THR A 149 -10.20 -1.78 -13.95
C THR A 149 -11.38 -0.82 -13.89
N SER A 150 -12.26 -0.89 -14.88
CA SER A 150 -13.45 -0.04 -14.95
C SER A 150 -14.52 -0.46 -13.94
N LEU A 151 -15.48 0.46 -13.72
CA LEU A 151 -16.69 0.23 -12.93
C LEU A 151 -17.48 -1.02 -13.34
N ASP A 152 -17.41 -1.42 -14.61
CA ASP A 152 -18.13 -2.60 -15.12
C ASP A 152 -17.52 -3.92 -14.66
N ASN A 153 -16.26 -3.91 -14.20
CA ASN A 153 -15.56 -5.12 -13.74
C ASN A 153 -14.63 -4.84 -12.55
N PRO A 154 -15.15 -4.37 -11.43
CA PRO A 154 -14.36 -3.83 -10.32
C PRO A 154 -13.44 -4.85 -9.65
N ASN A 155 -13.80 -6.14 -9.66
CA ASN A 155 -13.04 -7.21 -9.02
C ASN A 155 -12.21 -8.05 -10.01
N TYR A 156 -11.89 -7.52 -11.18
CA TYR A 156 -11.19 -8.27 -12.22
C TYR A 156 -9.89 -8.88 -11.71
N TYR A 157 -9.08 -8.10 -10.96
CA TYR A 157 -7.79 -8.51 -10.43
C TYR A 157 -7.86 -9.27 -9.10
N LEU A 158 -9.03 -9.50 -8.56
CA LEU A 158 -9.19 -10.32 -7.35
C LEU A 158 -8.69 -11.77 -7.57
N TYR A 159 -8.87 -12.30 -8.79
CA TYR A 159 -8.45 -13.67 -9.16
C TYR A 159 -7.68 -13.70 -10.50
N ARG A 160 -6.95 -12.63 -10.80
CA ARG A 160 -6.08 -12.57 -11.98
C ARG A 160 -4.74 -11.98 -11.62
N ASP A 161 -3.67 -12.59 -12.18
CA ASP A 161 -2.31 -12.06 -12.07
C ASP A 161 -2.10 -10.84 -12.99
N PHE A 162 -0.90 -10.26 -12.93
CA PHE A 162 -0.52 -9.13 -13.77
C PHE A 162 -0.67 -9.43 -15.27
N ASP A 163 -0.40 -10.67 -15.70
CA ASP A 163 -0.51 -11.10 -17.09
C ASP A 163 -1.95 -11.49 -17.49
N LYS A 164 -2.95 -11.17 -16.63
CA LYS A 164 -4.38 -11.43 -16.82
C LYS A 164 -4.76 -12.93 -16.83
N ASN A 165 -3.86 -13.80 -16.40
CA ASN A 165 -4.18 -15.22 -16.21
C ASN A 165 -4.98 -15.42 -14.91
N GLU A 166 -5.77 -16.51 -14.85
CA GLU A 166 -6.42 -16.89 -13.59
C GLU A 166 -5.37 -17.22 -12.53
N SER A 167 -5.50 -16.61 -11.37
CA SER A 167 -4.61 -16.79 -10.22
C SER A 167 -5.36 -16.63 -8.91
N TYR A 168 -5.17 -17.56 -7.98
CA TYR A 168 -5.76 -17.46 -6.63
C TYR A 168 -5.15 -16.33 -5.78
N ARG A 169 -3.98 -15.84 -6.16
CA ARG A 169 -3.32 -14.71 -5.48
C ARG A 169 -3.87 -13.38 -5.91
N GLY A 170 -4.39 -13.31 -7.14
CA GLY A 170 -4.77 -12.04 -7.74
C GLY A 170 -3.61 -11.04 -7.82
N CYS A 171 -3.94 -9.78 -7.95
CA CYS A 171 -3.03 -8.64 -7.79
C CYS A 171 -3.49 -7.74 -6.62
N ILE A 172 -2.65 -6.79 -6.24
CA ILE A 172 -3.11 -5.62 -5.50
C ILE A 172 -3.86 -4.73 -6.49
N TYR A 173 -5.06 -4.29 -6.13
CA TYR A 173 -5.87 -3.46 -7.00
C TYR A 173 -6.61 -2.37 -6.26
N ALA A 174 -6.80 -1.24 -6.93
CA ALA A 174 -7.52 -0.11 -6.39
C ALA A 174 -9.04 -0.28 -6.59
N ARG A 175 -9.80 0.30 -5.67
CA ARG A 175 -11.24 0.48 -5.84
C ARG A 175 -11.51 1.30 -7.12
N GLU A 176 -12.52 0.89 -7.85
CA GLU A 176 -12.85 1.40 -9.18
C GLU A 176 -13.24 2.88 -9.22
N GLU A 177 -13.77 3.43 -8.12
CA GLU A 177 -14.13 4.85 -8.01
C GLU A 177 -12.96 5.75 -7.61
N CYS A 178 -11.82 5.18 -7.18
CA CYS A 178 -10.66 5.98 -6.82
C CYS A 178 -9.93 6.47 -8.06
N ASP A 179 -9.58 7.76 -8.09
CA ASP A 179 -8.69 8.35 -9.11
C ASP A 179 -7.30 8.56 -8.46
N VAL A 180 -6.27 7.98 -9.05
CA VAL A 180 -4.88 8.13 -8.55
C VAL A 180 -4.13 9.28 -9.25
N PHE A 181 -4.62 9.75 -10.42
CA PHE A 181 -4.00 10.81 -11.21
C PHE A 181 -4.53 12.21 -10.86
N LYS A 182 -5.80 12.28 -10.44
CA LYS A 182 -6.40 13.42 -9.73
C LYS A 182 -6.77 12.90 -8.34
N PRO A 183 -5.81 12.79 -7.44
CA PRO A 183 -5.94 11.89 -6.33
C PRO A 183 -7.20 12.15 -5.52
N SER A 184 -8.05 11.13 -5.45
CA SER A 184 -9.19 11.06 -4.54
C SER A 184 -8.76 11.36 -3.10
N ASP A 185 -9.68 11.80 -2.25
CA ASP A 185 -9.36 12.05 -0.85
C ASP A 185 -8.94 10.78 -0.11
N ASN A 186 -9.49 9.62 -0.52
CA ASN A 186 -9.07 8.32 0.00
C ASN A 186 -8.97 7.29 -1.13
N ILE A 187 -7.78 6.74 -1.33
CA ILE A 187 -7.53 5.63 -2.24
C ILE A 187 -7.60 4.33 -1.43
N THR A 188 -8.49 3.41 -1.82
CA THR A 188 -8.57 2.09 -1.19
C THR A 188 -7.95 1.03 -2.09
N LEU A 189 -6.94 0.32 -1.58
CA LEU A 189 -6.29 -0.81 -2.24
C LEU A 189 -6.68 -2.11 -1.56
N PHE A 190 -7.00 -3.12 -2.36
CA PHE A 190 -7.36 -4.46 -1.93
C PHE A 190 -6.28 -5.47 -2.30
N GLY A 191 -6.08 -6.46 -1.44
CA GLY A 191 -5.19 -7.59 -1.68
C GLY A 191 -5.54 -8.77 -0.80
N HIS A 192 -5.25 -9.98 -1.27
CA HIS A 192 -5.49 -11.20 -0.51
C HIS A 192 -4.61 -11.30 0.74
N ASN A 193 -5.14 -11.95 1.78
CA ASN A 193 -4.38 -12.40 2.95
C ASN A 193 -3.93 -13.84 2.71
N MET A 194 -2.75 -14.01 2.11
CA MET A 194 -2.24 -15.32 1.70
C MET A 194 -1.52 -16.04 2.84
N LYS A 195 -1.74 -17.36 2.95
CA LYS A 195 -1.11 -18.20 3.99
C LYS A 195 0.42 -18.32 3.87
N ASP A 196 0.97 -18.12 2.67
CA ASP A 196 2.41 -18.09 2.41
C ASP A 196 3.09 -16.76 2.79
N GLY A 197 2.30 -15.82 3.34
CA GLY A 197 2.76 -14.50 3.77
C GLY A 197 2.92 -13.49 2.63
N SER A 198 2.47 -13.81 1.41
CA SER A 198 2.48 -12.90 0.26
C SER A 198 1.23 -12.01 0.24
N MET A 199 1.14 -11.16 -0.77
CA MET A 199 0.10 -10.15 -0.93
C MET A 199 -0.02 -9.27 0.33
N PHE A 200 -1.21 -9.08 0.88
CA PHE A 200 -1.46 -8.27 2.07
C PHE A 200 -1.40 -9.03 3.39
N ALA A 201 -0.85 -10.24 3.41
CA ALA A 201 -0.74 -11.01 4.65
C ALA A 201 0.09 -10.29 5.73
N TYR A 202 1.13 -9.52 5.34
CA TYR A 202 1.96 -8.75 6.25
C TYR A 202 1.17 -7.71 7.06
N LEU A 203 0.09 -7.15 6.50
CA LEU A 203 -0.71 -6.12 7.17
C LEU A 203 -1.20 -6.58 8.55
N GLY A 204 -1.46 -7.89 8.73
CA GLY A 204 -1.85 -8.46 10.01
C GLY A 204 -0.86 -8.22 11.15
N ASN A 205 0.42 -7.98 10.85
CA ASN A 205 1.45 -7.70 11.85
C ASN A 205 1.23 -6.35 12.53
N TYR A 206 0.61 -5.39 11.84
CA TYR A 206 0.24 -4.09 12.40
C TYR A 206 -0.86 -4.15 13.48
N TYR A 207 -1.38 -5.33 13.79
CA TYR A 207 -2.15 -5.54 15.02
C TYR A 207 -1.33 -5.15 16.26
N ASN A 208 -0.01 -5.33 16.19
CA ASN A 208 0.92 -4.95 17.26
C ASN A 208 1.47 -3.55 16.99
N LYS A 209 1.38 -2.66 17.98
CA LYS A 209 1.90 -1.28 17.90
C LYS A 209 3.41 -1.25 17.59
N SER A 210 4.20 -2.23 18.08
CA SER A 210 5.63 -2.30 17.80
C SER A 210 5.95 -2.40 16.30
N THR A 211 5.14 -3.12 15.52
CA THR A 211 5.32 -3.19 14.06
C THR A 211 5.11 -1.81 13.40
N TRP A 212 4.14 -1.03 13.89
CA TRP A 212 3.93 0.34 13.43
C TRP A 212 5.09 1.25 13.85
N GLU A 213 5.60 1.14 15.08
CA GLU A 213 6.73 1.93 15.59
C GLU A 213 8.02 1.67 14.79
N GLU A 214 8.23 0.41 14.35
CA GLU A 214 9.38 0.01 13.54
C GLU A 214 9.21 0.37 12.06
N ASN A 215 7.98 0.28 11.51
CA ASN A 215 7.70 0.45 10.08
C ASN A 215 6.40 1.23 9.82
N PRO A 216 6.37 2.55 10.10
CA PRO A 216 5.16 3.37 9.99
C PRO A 216 4.84 3.83 8.57
N LEU A 217 5.72 3.56 7.58
CA LEU A 217 5.63 4.16 6.25
C LEU A 217 5.12 3.18 5.20
N ILE A 218 4.32 3.70 4.28
CA ILE A 218 3.86 3.04 3.06
C ILE A 218 4.31 3.89 1.88
N PHE A 219 4.95 3.28 0.90
CA PHE A 219 5.33 3.92 -0.35
C PHE A 219 4.33 3.52 -1.43
N PHE A 220 3.65 4.49 -2.00
CA PHE A 220 2.75 4.28 -3.11
C PHE A 220 3.06 5.26 -4.23
N ASP A 221 3.71 4.77 -5.26
CA ASP A 221 3.96 5.53 -6.47
C ASP A 221 2.77 5.40 -7.40
N THR A 222 2.29 6.51 -7.94
CA THR A 222 1.51 6.50 -9.17
C THR A 222 2.45 6.25 -10.36
N LEU A 223 1.93 6.22 -11.57
CA LEU A 223 2.81 6.08 -12.75
C LEU A 223 3.68 7.32 -12.99
N THR A 224 3.35 8.47 -12.40
CA THR A 224 4.00 9.76 -12.67
C THR A 224 4.66 10.39 -11.45
N GLU A 225 4.28 9.99 -10.24
CA GLU A 225 4.72 10.63 -8.99
C GLU A 225 4.97 9.59 -7.91
N SER A 226 6.00 9.82 -7.10
CA SER A 226 6.30 9.01 -5.92
C SER A 226 5.72 9.67 -4.67
N HIS A 227 5.02 8.89 -3.86
CA HIS A 227 4.40 9.37 -2.63
C HIS A 227 4.76 8.50 -1.43
N VAL A 228 4.88 9.16 -0.28
CA VAL A 228 5.05 8.51 1.02
C VAL A 228 3.82 8.77 1.88
N TYR A 229 3.31 7.71 2.49
CA TYR A 229 2.19 7.76 3.42
C TYR A 229 2.63 7.30 4.79
N LYS A 230 2.11 7.93 5.85
CA LYS A 230 2.33 7.52 7.23
C LYS A 230 1.05 6.95 7.83
N ILE A 231 1.16 5.78 8.45
CA ILE A 231 0.01 5.06 9.03
C ILE A 231 -0.53 5.84 10.23
N PHE A 232 -1.81 6.22 10.19
CA PHE A 232 -2.50 6.91 11.28
C PHE A 232 -3.50 6.05 12.04
N ALA A 233 -4.04 4.99 11.42
CA ALA A 233 -4.97 4.07 12.08
C ALA A 233 -4.85 2.64 11.54
N VAL A 234 -5.01 1.64 12.42
CA VAL A 234 -5.07 0.22 12.07
C VAL A 234 -6.25 -0.40 12.80
N PHE A 235 -7.19 -0.98 12.07
CA PHE A 235 -8.44 -1.46 12.64
C PHE A 235 -9.01 -2.69 11.92
N LYS A 236 -10.05 -3.27 12.53
CA LYS A 236 -10.90 -4.31 11.93
C LYS A 236 -12.31 -3.81 11.75
N THR A 237 -12.96 -4.25 10.69
CA THR A 237 -14.37 -3.99 10.43
C THR A 237 -15.00 -5.16 9.68
N SER A 238 -16.34 -5.18 9.55
CA SER A 238 -17.02 -6.11 8.65
C SER A 238 -17.15 -5.51 7.26
N GLY A 239 -16.93 -6.33 6.24
CA GLY A 239 -17.22 -6.00 4.84
C GLY A 239 -18.67 -6.29 4.45
N THR A 240 -19.56 -6.65 5.41
CA THR A 240 -20.97 -6.88 5.16
C THR A 240 -21.70 -5.54 5.13
N ASP A 241 -22.49 -5.32 4.09
CA ASP A 241 -23.25 -4.08 3.93
C ASP A 241 -24.13 -3.79 5.15
N GLY A 242 -24.02 -2.56 5.65
CA GLY A 242 -24.76 -2.10 6.83
C GLY A 242 -24.28 -2.67 8.16
N VAL A 243 -23.16 -3.45 8.17
CA VAL A 243 -22.58 -4.06 9.36
C VAL A 243 -21.18 -3.57 9.59
N GLY A 244 -20.82 -2.55 10.11
CA GLY A 244 -19.46 -2.07 10.30
C GLY A 244 -19.18 -0.82 9.50
N PHE A 245 -17.94 -0.40 9.57
CA PHE A 245 -17.50 0.83 8.91
C PHE A 245 -17.14 0.57 7.45
N ALA A 246 -17.88 1.19 6.53
CA ALA A 246 -17.71 1.06 5.09
C ALA A 246 -16.64 2.02 4.56
N TYR A 247 -15.41 1.96 5.10
CA TYR A 247 -14.26 2.82 4.79
C TYR A 247 -13.98 2.95 3.29
N HIS A 248 -14.28 1.92 2.53
CA HIS A 248 -14.03 1.86 1.09
C HIS A 248 -15.03 2.66 0.23
N LEU A 249 -16.15 3.10 0.81
CA LEU A 249 -17.15 3.88 0.07
C LEU A 249 -16.79 5.38 -0.02
N MET A 250 -15.93 5.88 0.86
CA MET A 250 -15.47 7.25 0.79
C MET A 250 -14.21 7.30 -0.10
N ALA A 251 -14.40 7.63 -1.39
CA ALA A 251 -13.31 7.99 -2.29
C ALA A 251 -13.04 9.49 -2.18
N ASP A 252 -14.07 10.32 -2.34
CA ASP A 252 -14.00 11.77 -2.19
C ASP A 252 -15.04 12.22 -1.16
N ALA A 253 -14.63 13.04 -0.21
CA ALA A 253 -15.52 13.61 0.79
C ALA A 253 -16.33 14.76 0.20
N GLU A 254 -17.63 14.79 0.46
CA GLU A 254 -18.49 15.90 0.00
C GLU A 254 -18.11 17.24 0.66
N ASN A 255 -17.54 17.19 1.85
CA ASN A 255 -17.15 18.36 2.66
C ASN A 255 -16.22 17.96 3.80
N GLU A 256 -15.72 18.98 4.51
CA GLU A 256 -14.83 18.82 5.67
C GLU A 256 -15.44 17.96 6.80
N GLU A 257 -16.75 18.09 7.07
CA GLU A 257 -17.41 17.31 8.13
C GLU A 257 -17.37 15.82 7.84
N GLU A 258 -17.64 15.42 6.59
CA GLU A 258 -17.58 14.03 6.16
C GLU A 258 -16.15 13.47 6.25
N PHE A 259 -15.14 14.23 5.78
CA PHE A 259 -13.74 13.83 5.90
C PHE A 259 -13.33 13.64 7.36
N ASN A 260 -13.64 14.62 8.21
CA ASN A 260 -13.29 14.58 9.63
C ASN A 260 -14.03 13.43 10.36
N GLN A 261 -15.29 13.14 9.98
CA GLN A 261 -16.02 11.99 10.51
C GLN A 261 -15.39 10.66 10.08
N PHE A 262 -14.91 10.55 8.84
CA PHE A 262 -14.19 9.38 8.36
C PHE A 262 -12.91 9.14 9.17
N VAL A 263 -12.08 10.17 9.34
CA VAL A 263 -10.83 10.11 10.12
C VAL A 263 -11.13 9.74 11.58
N ALA A 264 -12.12 10.40 12.20
CA ALA A 264 -12.54 10.10 13.58
C ALA A 264 -12.96 8.65 13.75
N THR A 265 -13.74 8.10 12.81
CA THR A 265 -14.18 6.70 12.83
C THR A 265 -12.98 5.74 12.68
N CYS A 266 -12.04 6.02 11.78
CA CYS A 266 -10.80 5.24 11.68
C CYS A 266 -10.04 5.19 13.00
N LYS A 267 -9.89 6.35 13.67
CA LYS A 267 -9.18 6.46 14.96
C LYS A 267 -9.96 5.79 16.11
N GLU A 268 -11.28 5.89 16.14
CA GLU A 268 -12.11 5.23 17.15
C GLU A 268 -12.01 3.70 17.09
N LEU A 269 -11.95 3.14 15.88
CA LEU A 269 -11.81 1.70 15.64
C LEU A 269 -10.38 1.20 15.81
N ALA A 270 -9.38 2.09 15.84
CA ALA A 270 -7.97 1.72 15.83
C ALA A 270 -7.56 0.92 17.07
N PHE A 271 -6.69 -0.08 16.88
CA PHE A 271 -6.15 -0.91 17.96
C PHE A 271 -5.29 -0.12 18.95
N TYR A 272 -4.70 0.99 18.50
CA TYR A 272 -3.83 1.87 19.28
C TYR A 272 -3.83 3.27 18.68
N ASP A 273 -3.50 4.25 19.51
CA ASP A 273 -3.29 5.62 19.09
C ASP A 273 -1.89 5.78 18.50
N THR A 274 -1.80 6.37 17.31
CA THR A 274 -0.55 6.72 16.61
C THR A 274 -0.12 8.16 16.87
N GLY A 275 -0.98 8.99 17.47
CA GLY A 275 -0.78 10.42 17.62
C GLY A 275 -1.01 11.23 16.34
N ILE A 276 -1.38 10.59 15.22
CA ILE A 276 -1.54 11.23 13.92
C ILE A 276 -3.04 11.47 13.66
N THR A 277 -3.40 12.68 13.20
CA THR A 277 -4.78 13.02 12.84
C THR A 277 -4.77 13.79 11.53
N PRO A 278 -5.14 13.13 10.40
CA PRO A 278 -5.29 13.81 9.12
C PRO A 278 -6.33 14.93 9.18
N VAL A 279 -6.12 15.98 8.38
CA VAL A 279 -7.03 17.13 8.26
C VAL A 279 -7.63 17.21 6.86
N TYR A 280 -8.76 17.91 6.72
CA TYR A 280 -9.42 18.05 5.41
C TYR A 280 -8.50 18.66 4.36
N GLY A 281 -8.40 17.98 3.22
CA GLY A 281 -7.47 18.30 2.13
C GLY A 281 -6.25 17.38 2.06
N ASP A 282 -5.95 16.65 3.13
CA ASP A 282 -4.96 15.58 3.10
C ASP A 282 -5.44 14.44 2.19
N LYS A 283 -4.49 13.67 1.66
CA LYS A 283 -4.78 12.48 0.84
C LYS A 283 -4.53 11.23 1.65
N LEU A 284 -5.53 10.35 1.67
CA LEU A 284 -5.52 9.12 2.45
C LEU A 284 -5.30 7.89 1.56
N LEU A 285 -4.77 6.83 2.17
CA LEU A 285 -4.58 5.52 1.57
C LEU A 285 -5.05 4.45 2.55
N CYS A 286 -6.01 3.63 2.16
CA CYS A 286 -6.46 2.48 2.92
C CYS A 286 -6.01 1.18 2.25
N LEU A 287 -5.19 0.38 2.93
CA LEU A 287 -4.85 -0.98 2.52
C LEU A 287 -5.77 -1.97 3.22
N SER A 288 -6.47 -2.79 2.46
CA SER A 288 -7.50 -3.68 2.96
C SER A 288 -7.29 -5.14 2.58
N THR A 289 -7.39 -6.02 3.55
CA THR A 289 -7.34 -7.48 3.33
C THR A 289 -8.39 -8.22 4.15
N CYS A 290 -8.57 -9.52 3.85
CA CYS A 290 -9.48 -10.37 4.61
C CYS A 290 -8.97 -10.61 6.03
N GLU A 291 -9.91 -10.60 6.98
CA GLU A 291 -9.72 -10.94 8.38
C GLU A 291 -10.71 -12.05 8.74
N TYR A 292 -10.28 -13.05 9.52
CA TYR A 292 -11.05 -14.28 9.67
C TYR A 292 -11.64 -14.48 11.08
N THR A 293 -11.47 -13.53 11.99
CA THR A 293 -12.01 -13.62 13.36
C THR A 293 -13.45 -13.09 13.48
N ILE A 294 -13.90 -12.30 12.51
CA ILE A 294 -15.27 -11.80 12.41
C ILE A 294 -15.87 -12.18 11.04
N ASP A 295 -17.19 -12.24 10.98
CA ASP A 295 -17.88 -12.57 9.73
C ASP A 295 -17.64 -11.51 8.65
N ASN A 296 -17.22 -11.97 7.45
CA ASN A 296 -16.79 -11.12 6.35
C ASN A 296 -15.77 -10.04 6.76
N GLY A 297 -14.85 -10.39 7.68
CA GLY A 297 -13.92 -9.46 8.31
C GLY A 297 -12.95 -8.80 7.32
N ARG A 298 -12.62 -7.55 7.62
CA ARG A 298 -11.57 -6.79 6.94
C ARG A 298 -10.58 -6.27 7.97
N PHE A 299 -9.30 -6.40 7.62
CA PHE A 299 -8.19 -5.74 8.31
C PHE A 299 -7.76 -4.55 7.48
N VAL A 300 -7.75 -3.38 8.07
CA VAL A 300 -7.49 -2.12 7.36
C VAL A 300 -6.32 -1.39 8.00
N VAL A 301 -5.40 -0.94 7.17
CA VAL A 301 -4.31 -0.04 7.53
C VAL A 301 -4.56 1.28 6.79
N ALA A 302 -4.88 2.33 7.53
CA ALA A 302 -5.16 3.66 6.99
C ALA A 302 -3.97 4.59 7.21
N ALA A 303 -3.56 5.30 6.16
CA ALA A 303 -2.39 6.16 6.15
C ALA A 303 -2.70 7.50 5.50
N VAL A 304 -1.95 8.54 5.88
CA VAL A 304 -2.02 9.91 5.34
C VAL A 304 -0.76 10.20 4.53
N ARG A 305 -0.92 10.85 3.38
CA ARG A 305 0.20 11.26 2.53
C ARG A 305 1.00 12.37 3.19
N ILE A 306 2.32 12.21 3.21
CA ILE A 306 3.27 13.18 3.78
C ILE A 306 4.21 13.79 2.74
N THR A 307 4.28 13.21 1.52
CA THR A 307 5.01 13.80 0.37
C THR A 307 4.25 13.57 -0.91
#